data_fa02c5baf03479237d2fad3fac53f8b8
#
_entry.id   fa02c5baf03479237d2fad3fac53f8b8
#
_cell.length_a   1.000
_cell.length_b   1.000
_cell.length_c   1.000
_cell.angle_alpha   90.00
_cell.angle_beta   90.00
_cell.angle_gamma   90.00
#
_symmetry.space_group_name_H-M   'P 1'
#
loop_
_entity.id
_entity.type
_entity.pdbx_description
1 polymer ?
#
loop_
_entity_poly.entity_id
_entity_poly.type
_entity_poly.pdbx_seq_one_letter_code
_entity_poly.pdbx_strand_id
1 'polypeptide(L)'
;MSKIEKVLPDFSKYNAAECERVAFEAINTYRGAITALEEAPASIEDFLIPFDEAEFEFDCAIGPVYTLISAVGGPDFDALEEKLDEPLTKLQTWMMTHEAMYAKFVELSKQDLDAESAYMVSEQIKEFRLGGIDLDANG
;
A
#
# COMPACT_ATOMS: atom_id res chain seq x y z
N MET A 1 1.36 15.18 30.09
CA MET A 1 0.91 15.24 28.71
C MET A 1 -0.09 14.15 28.44
N SER A 2 -1.10 14.46 27.70
CA SER A 2 -2.18 13.49 27.50
C SER A 2 -1.77 12.31 26.63
N LYS A 3 -2.46 11.20 26.80
CA LYS A 3 -2.23 10.01 25.97
C LYS A 3 -2.53 10.28 24.50
N ILE A 4 -3.37 11.28 24.23
CA ILE A 4 -3.74 11.66 22.87
C ILE A 4 -2.50 12.12 22.09
N GLU A 5 -1.63 12.87 22.72
CA GLU A 5 -0.41 13.34 22.05
C GLU A 5 0.55 12.21 21.68
N LYS A 6 0.51 11.09 22.42
CA LYS A 6 1.35 9.94 22.11
C LYS A 6 0.78 9.11 20.97
N VAL A 7 -0.55 9.15 20.80
CA VAL A 7 -1.24 8.38 19.78
C VAL A 7 -1.27 9.12 18.44
N LEU A 8 -1.49 10.44 18.50
CA LEU A 8 -1.57 11.25 17.30
C LEU A 8 -0.18 11.72 16.86
N PRO A 9 0.10 11.79 15.55
CA PRO A 9 1.36 12.36 15.07
C PRO A 9 1.48 13.81 15.50
N ASP A 10 2.72 14.24 15.70
CA ASP A 10 2.98 15.64 15.99
C ASP A 10 3.00 16.43 14.70
N PHE A 11 1.84 16.94 14.32
CA PHE A 11 1.66 17.65 13.07
C PHE A 11 2.46 18.95 12.98
N SER A 12 2.89 19.49 14.11
CA SER A 12 3.69 20.73 14.09
C SER A 12 5.06 20.51 13.45
N LYS A 13 5.53 19.28 13.40
CA LYS A 13 6.81 18.93 12.77
C LYS A 13 6.68 18.63 11.29
N TYR A 14 5.48 18.47 10.79
CA TYR A 14 5.25 18.10 9.38
C TYR A 14 4.87 19.34 8.57
N ASN A 15 5.80 19.79 7.76
CA ASN A 15 5.48 20.76 6.71
C ASN A 15 5.35 20.00 5.39
N ALA A 16 5.01 20.70 4.30
CA ALA A 16 4.83 20.05 3.01
C ALA A 16 6.08 19.31 2.55
N ALA A 17 7.27 19.88 2.77
CA ALA A 17 8.53 19.24 2.37
C ALA A 17 8.78 17.95 3.13
N GLU A 18 8.50 17.92 4.43
CA GLU A 18 8.66 16.71 5.23
C GLU A 18 7.64 15.65 4.83
N CYS A 19 6.40 16.05 4.55
CA CYS A 19 5.37 15.14 4.08
C CYS A 19 5.75 14.53 2.72
N GLU A 20 6.34 15.32 1.83
CA GLU A 20 6.82 14.82 0.55
C GLU A 20 7.88 13.74 0.75
N ARG A 21 8.85 14.00 1.63
CA ARG A 21 9.90 13.04 1.96
C ARG A 21 9.31 11.73 2.50
N VAL A 22 8.40 11.85 3.47
CA VAL A 22 7.75 10.69 4.09
C VAL A 22 6.99 9.88 3.05
N ALA A 23 6.24 10.55 2.17
CA ALA A 23 5.45 9.87 1.15
C ALA A 23 6.32 9.12 0.14
N PHE A 24 7.37 9.75 -0.35
CA PHE A 24 8.27 9.09 -1.31
C PHE A 24 9.03 7.94 -0.68
N GLU A 25 9.44 8.10 0.58
CA GLU A 25 10.09 7.04 1.32
C GLU A 25 9.14 5.84 1.52
N ALA A 26 7.87 6.12 1.84
CA ALA A 26 6.86 5.07 2.00
C ALA A 26 6.64 4.32 0.68
N ILE A 27 6.56 5.02 -0.44
CA ILE A 27 6.40 4.42 -1.76
C ILE A 27 7.58 3.49 -2.07
N ASN A 28 8.79 3.95 -1.83
CA ASN A 28 10.00 3.16 -2.09
C ASN A 28 10.07 1.93 -1.18
N THR A 29 9.74 2.09 0.09
CA THR A 29 9.73 0.99 1.05
C THR A 29 8.71 -0.07 0.66
N TYR A 30 7.52 0.35 0.25
CA TYR A 30 6.47 -0.56 -0.18
C TYR A 30 6.89 -1.34 -1.41
N ARG A 31 7.44 -0.66 -2.43
CA ARG A 31 7.92 -1.32 -3.64
C ARG A 31 8.99 -2.36 -3.32
N GLY A 32 9.91 -2.02 -2.44
CA GLY A 32 10.97 -2.94 -2.03
C GLY A 32 10.41 -4.18 -1.32
N ALA A 33 9.44 -3.97 -0.42
CA ALA A 33 8.82 -5.06 0.31
C ALA A 33 8.06 -6.01 -0.63
N ILE A 34 7.30 -5.45 -1.57
CA ILE A 34 6.55 -6.25 -2.55
C ILE A 34 7.50 -7.01 -3.47
N THR A 35 8.56 -6.36 -3.94
CA THR A 35 9.55 -6.99 -4.80
C THR A 35 10.20 -8.18 -4.11
N ALA A 36 10.50 -8.04 -2.81
CA ALA A 36 11.06 -9.15 -2.02
C ALA A 36 10.09 -10.34 -1.94
N LEU A 37 8.79 -10.07 -1.93
CA LEU A 37 7.78 -11.13 -1.86
C LEU A 37 7.65 -11.92 -3.16
N GLU A 38 8.14 -11.41 -4.28
CA GLU A 38 8.12 -12.15 -5.54
C GLU A 38 8.85 -13.48 -5.45
N GLU A 39 9.88 -13.54 -4.61
CA GLU A 39 10.68 -14.74 -4.42
C GLU A 39 10.25 -15.57 -3.21
N ALA A 40 9.32 -15.08 -2.41
CA ALA A 40 8.85 -15.77 -1.22
C ALA A 40 7.93 -16.93 -1.61
N PRO A 41 7.91 -18.02 -0.79
CA PRO A 41 6.95 -19.09 -1.00
C PRO A 41 5.52 -18.56 -0.83
N ALA A 42 4.58 -19.10 -1.60
CA ALA A 42 3.17 -18.72 -1.49
C ALA A 42 2.55 -19.41 -0.28
N SER A 43 2.74 -18.82 0.89
CA SER A 43 2.22 -19.34 2.15
C SER A 43 1.73 -18.17 3.01
N ILE A 44 0.95 -18.50 4.05
CA ILE A 44 0.46 -17.47 4.96
C ILE A 44 1.63 -16.79 5.66
N GLU A 45 2.55 -17.58 6.21
CA GLU A 45 3.67 -17.04 7.00
C GLU A 45 4.70 -16.29 6.17
N ASP A 46 5.03 -16.79 5.00
CA ASP A 46 6.11 -16.23 4.19
C ASP A 46 5.66 -15.18 3.19
N PHE A 47 4.39 -15.16 2.86
CA PHE A 47 3.84 -14.26 1.85
C PHE A 47 2.71 -13.37 2.35
N LEU A 48 1.63 -13.97 2.85
CA LEU A 48 0.42 -13.20 3.20
C LEU A 48 0.64 -12.25 4.36
N ILE A 49 1.26 -12.73 5.44
CA ILE A 49 1.52 -11.89 6.62
C ILE A 49 2.48 -10.74 6.27
N PRO A 50 3.63 -10.99 5.62
CA PRO A 50 4.50 -9.89 5.22
C PRO A 50 3.82 -8.90 4.24
N PHE A 51 2.96 -9.40 3.37
CA PHE A 51 2.19 -8.54 2.47
C PHE A 51 1.27 -7.61 3.26
N ASP A 52 0.52 -8.16 4.20
CA ASP A 52 -0.39 -7.39 5.05
C ASP A 52 0.37 -6.35 5.88
N GLU A 53 1.53 -6.73 6.39
CA GLU A 53 2.39 -5.80 7.13
C GLU A 53 2.88 -4.65 6.25
N ALA A 54 3.26 -4.93 5.00
CA ALA A 54 3.70 -3.91 4.07
C ALA A 54 2.57 -2.92 3.75
N GLU A 55 1.36 -3.44 3.56
CA GLU A 55 0.18 -2.60 3.34
C GLU A 55 -0.11 -1.72 4.55
N PHE A 56 -0.05 -2.30 5.74
CA PHE A 56 -0.30 -1.58 6.97
C PHE A 56 0.73 -0.46 7.19
N GLU A 57 2.00 -0.76 7.02
CA GLU A 57 3.07 0.22 7.18
C GLU A 57 2.94 1.37 6.18
N PHE A 58 2.58 1.04 4.95
CA PHE A 58 2.36 2.06 3.92
C PHE A 58 1.21 2.98 4.33
N ASP A 59 0.09 2.41 4.74
CA ASP A 59 -1.09 3.19 5.15
C ASP A 59 -0.77 4.06 6.36
N CYS A 60 0.00 3.56 7.31
CA CYS A 60 0.41 4.32 8.49
C CYS A 60 1.33 5.50 8.14
N ALA A 61 2.12 5.38 7.09
CA ALA A 61 2.99 6.46 6.65
C ALA A 61 2.24 7.49 5.80
N ILE A 62 1.37 7.04 4.91
CA ILE A 62 0.66 7.89 3.97
C ILE A 62 -0.55 8.59 4.60
N GLY A 63 -1.24 7.90 5.52
CA GLY A 63 -2.45 8.43 6.16
C GLY A 63 -2.27 9.83 6.74
N PRO A 64 -1.25 10.05 7.61
CA PRO A 64 -1.02 11.37 8.18
C PRO A 64 -0.73 12.46 7.14
N VAL A 65 -0.06 12.10 6.04
CA VAL A 65 0.22 13.03 4.94
C VAL A 65 -1.08 13.56 4.36
N TYR A 66 -2.01 12.67 4.03
CA TYR A 66 -3.31 13.08 3.46
C TYR A 66 -4.20 13.76 4.48
N THR A 67 -4.07 13.39 5.75
CA THR A 67 -4.78 14.09 6.82
C THR A 67 -4.35 15.56 6.85
N LEU A 68 -3.05 15.83 6.73
CA LEU A 68 -2.53 17.20 6.72
C LEU A 68 -2.94 17.96 5.46
N ILE A 69 -2.92 17.31 4.32
CA ILE A 69 -3.37 17.91 3.07
C ILE A 69 -4.82 18.37 3.21
N SER A 70 -5.67 17.52 3.79
CA SER A 70 -7.10 17.85 3.97
C SER A 70 -7.35 18.86 5.07
N ALA A 71 -6.63 18.76 6.19
CA ALA A 71 -6.91 19.58 7.37
C ALA A 71 -6.26 20.95 7.31
N VAL A 72 -5.02 21.05 6.81
CA VAL A 72 -4.27 22.28 6.76
C VAL A 72 -4.54 23.02 5.44
N GLY A 73 -4.40 22.30 4.33
CA GLY A 73 -4.60 22.88 3.01
C GLY A 73 -3.57 23.96 2.67
N GLY A 74 -3.94 24.82 1.74
CA GLY A 74 -3.09 25.91 1.33
C GLY A 74 -2.18 25.56 0.16
N PRO A 75 -1.49 26.58 -0.42
CA PRO A 75 -0.71 26.38 -1.65
C PRO A 75 0.36 25.29 -1.55
N ASP A 76 1.05 25.19 -0.41
CA ASP A 76 2.13 24.22 -0.26
C ASP A 76 1.62 22.79 -0.23
N PHE A 77 0.50 22.57 0.47
CA PHE A 77 -0.11 21.23 0.54
C PHE A 77 -0.85 20.88 -0.73
N ASP A 78 -1.43 21.87 -1.40
CA ASP A 78 -2.07 21.64 -2.71
C ASP A 78 -1.03 21.21 -3.75
N ALA A 79 0.14 21.86 -3.75
CA ALA A 79 1.25 21.49 -4.63
C ALA A 79 1.76 20.10 -4.30
N LEU A 80 1.81 19.75 -3.02
CA LEU A 80 2.22 18.41 -2.57
C LEU A 80 1.26 17.35 -3.09
N GLU A 81 -0.05 17.60 -2.98
CA GLU A 81 -1.05 16.65 -3.47
C GLU A 81 -0.87 16.38 -4.96
N GLU A 82 -0.63 17.43 -5.75
CA GLU A 82 -0.35 17.28 -7.17
C GLU A 82 0.90 16.46 -7.44
N LYS A 83 1.96 16.67 -6.64
CA LYS A 83 3.22 15.93 -6.79
C LYS A 83 3.06 14.46 -6.47
N LEU A 84 2.18 14.13 -5.53
CA LEU A 84 1.98 12.75 -5.09
C LEU A 84 1.03 11.98 -6.00
N ASP A 85 0.17 12.67 -6.73
CA ASP A 85 -0.86 12.03 -7.54
C ASP A 85 -0.28 11.02 -8.54
N GLU A 86 0.71 11.43 -9.32
CA GLU A 86 1.32 10.56 -10.33
C GLU A 86 2.08 9.39 -9.70
N PRO A 87 3.00 9.60 -8.73
CA PRO A 87 3.71 8.48 -8.12
C PRO A 87 2.79 7.46 -7.45
N LEU A 88 1.73 7.93 -6.79
CA LEU A 88 0.79 7.02 -6.12
C LEU A 88 -0.05 6.27 -7.13
N THR A 89 -0.49 6.93 -8.20
CA THR A 89 -1.22 6.27 -9.28
C THR A 89 -0.34 5.21 -9.95
N LYS A 90 0.92 5.54 -10.19
CA LYS A 90 1.87 4.58 -10.77
C LYS A 90 2.10 3.38 -9.84
N LEU A 91 2.20 3.62 -8.54
CA LEU A 91 2.37 2.54 -7.57
C LEU A 91 1.17 1.61 -7.58
N GLN A 92 -0.03 2.19 -7.58
CA GLN A 92 -1.26 1.41 -7.61
C GLN A 92 -1.36 0.59 -8.91
N THR A 93 -1.08 1.20 -10.05
CA THR A 93 -1.09 0.51 -11.34
C THR A 93 -0.06 -0.61 -11.36
N TRP A 94 1.15 -0.33 -10.88
CA TRP A 94 2.21 -1.32 -10.79
C TRP A 94 1.77 -2.53 -9.97
N MET A 95 1.13 -2.29 -8.83
CA MET A 95 0.66 -3.39 -7.97
C MET A 95 -0.50 -4.14 -8.63
N MET A 96 -1.46 -3.43 -9.20
CA MET A 96 -2.63 -4.06 -9.83
C MET A 96 -2.29 -4.86 -11.08
N THR A 97 -1.17 -4.55 -11.74
CA THR A 97 -0.72 -5.28 -12.93
C THR A 97 0.48 -6.19 -12.65
N HIS A 98 0.77 -6.42 -11.38
CA HIS A 98 1.94 -7.20 -10.96
C HIS A 98 1.63 -8.69 -11.03
N GLU A 99 1.93 -9.29 -12.17
CA GLU A 99 1.58 -10.69 -12.45
C GLU A 99 2.17 -11.68 -11.45
N ALA A 100 3.40 -11.47 -11.01
CA ALA A 100 4.04 -12.35 -10.03
C ALA A 100 3.28 -12.38 -8.71
N MET A 101 2.81 -11.24 -8.26
CA MET A 101 2.02 -11.15 -7.02
C MET A 101 0.65 -11.80 -7.21
N TYR A 102 0.01 -11.53 -8.35
CA TYR A 102 -1.28 -12.13 -8.67
C TYR A 102 -1.17 -13.67 -8.64
N ALA A 103 -0.14 -14.21 -9.28
CA ALA A 103 0.09 -15.65 -9.29
C ALA A 103 0.24 -16.23 -7.88
N LYS A 104 0.93 -15.51 -6.99
CA LYS A 104 1.08 -15.92 -5.59
C LYS A 104 -0.27 -15.97 -4.87
N PHE A 105 -1.10 -14.97 -5.07
CA PHE A 105 -2.42 -14.95 -4.45
C PHE A 105 -3.32 -16.06 -5.00
N VAL A 106 -3.25 -16.32 -6.29
CA VAL A 106 -4.01 -17.43 -6.90
C VAL A 106 -3.55 -18.78 -6.31
N GLU A 107 -2.24 -18.95 -6.15
CA GLU A 107 -1.70 -20.16 -5.55
C GLU A 107 -2.14 -20.33 -4.10
N LEU A 108 -2.15 -19.24 -3.32
CA LEU A 108 -2.67 -19.24 -1.96
C LEU A 108 -4.14 -19.65 -1.92
N SER A 109 -4.94 -19.17 -2.89
CA SER A 109 -6.37 -19.46 -2.91
C SER A 109 -6.69 -20.94 -3.06
N LYS A 110 -5.73 -21.71 -3.53
CA LYS A 110 -5.89 -23.16 -3.74
C LYS A 110 -5.50 -23.98 -2.49
N GLN A 111 -4.96 -23.31 -1.47
CA GLN A 111 -4.55 -23.96 -0.25
C GLN A 111 -5.70 -24.00 0.77
N ASP A 112 -5.54 -24.82 1.79
CA ASP A 112 -6.50 -24.90 2.87
C ASP A 112 -6.25 -23.77 3.85
N LEU A 113 -7.01 -22.69 3.70
CA LEU A 113 -6.86 -21.46 4.49
C LEU A 113 -7.97 -21.33 5.53
N ASP A 114 -7.65 -20.69 6.66
CA ASP A 114 -8.70 -20.29 7.59
C ASP A 114 -9.61 -19.25 6.93
N ALA A 115 -10.80 -19.03 7.50
CA ALA A 115 -11.81 -18.16 6.90
C ALA A 115 -11.29 -16.74 6.66
N GLU A 116 -10.56 -16.20 7.63
CA GLU A 116 -10.02 -14.85 7.53
C GLU A 116 -8.99 -14.73 6.41
N SER A 117 -8.04 -15.65 6.35
CA SER A 117 -7.02 -15.65 5.29
C SER A 117 -7.64 -15.87 3.92
N ALA A 118 -8.60 -16.79 3.83
CA ALA A 118 -9.31 -17.06 2.58
C ALA A 118 -10.04 -15.80 2.09
N TYR A 119 -10.65 -15.05 3.00
CA TYR A 119 -11.33 -13.81 2.67
C TYR A 119 -10.34 -12.76 2.14
N MET A 120 -9.21 -12.57 2.84
CA MET A 120 -8.18 -11.62 2.44
C MET A 120 -7.64 -11.94 1.05
N VAL A 121 -7.33 -13.20 0.79
CA VAL A 121 -6.82 -13.64 -0.51
C VAL A 121 -7.85 -13.42 -1.60
N SER A 122 -9.11 -13.78 -1.34
CA SER A 122 -10.21 -13.61 -2.28
C SER A 122 -10.42 -12.15 -2.65
N GLU A 123 -10.39 -11.25 -1.66
CA GLU A 123 -10.56 -9.83 -1.91
C GLU A 123 -9.40 -9.24 -2.70
N GLN A 124 -8.19 -9.69 -2.40
CA GLN A 124 -7.02 -9.20 -3.14
C GLN A 124 -7.06 -9.66 -4.60
N ILE A 125 -7.50 -10.89 -4.84
CA ILE A 125 -7.65 -11.39 -6.21
C ILE A 125 -8.69 -10.56 -6.97
N LYS A 126 -9.79 -10.19 -6.31
CA LYS A 126 -10.79 -9.31 -6.92
C LYS A 126 -10.20 -7.97 -7.31
N GLU A 127 -9.36 -7.39 -6.44
CA GLU A 127 -8.71 -6.12 -6.73
C GLU A 127 -7.83 -6.21 -7.97
N PHE A 128 -7.05 -7.28 -8.10
CA PHE A 128 -6.23 -7.52 -9.29
C PHE A 128 -7.09 -7.61 -10.55
N ARG A 129 -8.19 -8.33 -10.47
CA ARG A 129 -9.09 -8.50 -11.62
C ARG A 129 -9.76 -7.20 -12.02
N LEU A 130 -10.17 -6.40 -11.03
CA LEU A 130 -10.74 -5.08 -11.29
C LEU A 130 -9.72 -4.15 -11.93
N GLY A 131 -8.43 -4.34 -11.62
CA GLY A 131 -7.35 -3.59 -12.24
C GLY A 131 -7.02 -4.06 -13.66
N GLY A 132 -7.65 -5.13 -14.15
CA GLY A 132 -7.50 -5.59 -15.52
C GLY A 132 -6.47 -6.68 -15.76
N ILE A 133 -5.90 -7.26 -14.73
CA ILE A 133 -4.83 -8.25 -14.90
C ILE A 133 -5.28 -9.49 -15.68
N ASP A 134 -6.51 -9.92 -15.45
CA ASP A 134 -7.09 -11.06 -16.19
C ASP A 134 -7.36 -10.71 -17.65
N LEU A 135 -7.74 -9.46 -17.90
CA LEU A 135 -8.00 -8.99 -19.26
C LEU A 135 -6.71 -8.96 -20.07
N ASP A 136 -5.61 -8.57 -19.45
CA ASP A 136 -4.30 -8.57 -20.09
C ASP A 136 -3.86 -9.98 -20.43
N ALA A 137 -4.14 -10.93 -19.54
CA ALA A 137 -3.77 -12.32 -19.74
C ALA A 137 -4.56 -12.95 -20.89
N ASN A 138 -5.78 -12.46 -21.13
CA ASN A 138 -6.66 -12.95 -22.20
C ASN A 138 -6.58 -12.13 -23.48
N GLY A 139 -5.97 -10.98 -23.36
CA GLY A 139 -5.77 -10.11 -24.50
C GLY A 139 -4.40 -10.27 -25.10
#